data_6e53238ae6ca0fa15be446540099eda3
#
_entry.id   6e53238ae6ca0fa15be446540099eda3
#
_cell.length_a   1.000
_cell.length_b   1.000
_cell.length_c   1.000
_cell.angle_alpha   90.00
_cell.angle_beta   90.00
_cell.angle_gamma   90.00
#
_symmetry.space_group_name_H-M   'P 1'
#
loop_
_entity.id
_entity.type
_entity.pdbx_description
1 polymer ?
#
loop_
_entity_poly.entity_id
_entity_poly.type
_entity_poly.pdbx_seq_one_letter_code
_entity_poly.pdbx_strand_id
1 'polypeptide(L)' 'MVRHVDQAPARPAEGLVNEHEAARRLGMKVSTLRRWRWQGIGPVFCRIGAAVRYDPRDLVAFIAAGRRASTSADQPPETV' A
#
# COMPACT_ATOMS: atom_id res chain seq x y z
N MET A 1 2.45 -17.33 -23.84
CA MET A 1 2.49 -16.96 -23.62
C MET A 1 2.63 -16.14 -23.18
N VAL A 2 2.49 -16.10 -23.34
CA VAL A 2 2.60 -15.48 -22.96
C VAL A 2 2.73 -14.67 -22.49
N ARG A 3 2.66 -14.80 -22.54
CA ARG A 3 2.68 -14.17 -22.12
C ARG A 3 2.91 -13.30 -21.47
N HIS A 4 2.83 -13.38 -21.56
CA HIS A 4 3.12 -12.68 -20.86
C HIS A 4 3.66 -11.86 -20.50
N VAL A 5 3.51 -11.99 -20.73
CA VAL A 5 4.00 -11.46 -20.37
C VAL A 5 4.60 -10.54 -19.99
N ASP A 6 4.32 -10.71 -20.28
CA ASP A 6 4.81 -10.10 -19.97
C ASP A 6 5.26 -9.21 -19.59
N GLN A 7 5.20 -9.34 -19.65
CA GLN A 7 5.37 -8.68 -19.35
C GLN A 7 5.73 -7.70 -18.93
N ALA A 8 5.64 -7.56 -18.98
CA ALA A 8 5.90 -6.76 -18.63
C ALA A 8 6.40 -5.96 -18.23
N PRO A 9 6.35 -6.01 -18.22
CA PRO A 9 7.06 -5.14 -17.89
C PRO A 9 7.19 -4.39 -17.13
N ALA A 10 6.84 -4.48 -17.57
CA ALA A 10 6.86 -3.32 -16.98
C ALA A 10 7.51 -3.40 -15.69
N ARG A 11 6.88 -3.95 -14.80
CA ARG A 11 7.47 -3.96 -13.50
C ARG A 11 7.79 -5.36 -13.11
N PRO A 12 9.04 -5.64 -12.88
CA PRO A 12 9.43 -6.97 -12.49
C PRO A 12 8.82 -7.35 -11.15
N ALA A 13 8.57 -8.62 -10.98
CA ALA A 13 7.97 -9.10 -9.75
C ALA A 13 8.86 -8.78 -8.55
N GLU A 14 10.17 -8.71 -8.74
CA GLU A 14 11.04 -8.40 -7.62
C GLU A 14 10.83 -6.99 -7.13
N GLY A 15 10.08 -6.17 -7.84
CA GLY A 15 9.76 -4.85 -7.34
C GLY A 15 8.68 -4.87 -6.29
N LEU A 16 7.94 -5.96 -6.16
CA LEU A 16 6.88 -6.05 -5.17
C LEU A 16 7.46 -6.43 -3.82
N VAL A 17 6.80 -5.97 -2.76
CA VAL A 17 7.26 -6.26 -1.40
C VAL A 17 6.15 -6.95 -0.63
N ASN A 18 6.54 -7.71 0.38
CA ASN A 18 5.54 -8.37 1.20
C ASN A 18 4.97 -7.42 2.24
N GLU A 19 3.99 -7.90 3.00
CA GLU A 19 3.30 -7.03 3.96
C GLU A 19 4.23 -6.54 5.07
N HIS A 20 5.23 -7.32 5.43
CA HIS A 20 6.16 -6.89 6.49
C HIS A 20 7.00 -5.74 6.02
N GLU A 21 7.50 -5.82 4.80
CA GLU A 21 8.28 -4.72 4.24
C GLU A 21 7.40 -3.50 3.98
N ALA A 22 6.17 -3.73 3.51
CA ALA A 22 5.25 -2.62 3.30
C ALA A 22 4.95 -1.90 4.60
N ALA A 23 4.71 -2.66 5.67
CA ALA A 23 4.45 -2.08 6.98
C ALA A 23 5.65 -1.27 7.44
N ARG A 24 6.86 -1.80 7.24
CA ARG A 24 8.06 -1.08 7.63
C ARG A 24 8.14 0.26 6.89
N ARG A 25 7.89 0.25 5.60
CA ARG A 25 7.97 1.49 4.80
C ARG A 25 6.93 2.51 5.23
N LEU A 26 5.78 2.04 5.66
CA LEU A 26 4.72 2.94 6.09
C LEU A 26 4.85 3.32 7.57
N GLY A 27 5.75 2.68 8.29
CA GLY A 27 5.86 2.91 9.72
C GLY A 27 4.66 2.38 10.48
N MET A 28 4.06 1.30 9.98
CA MET A 28 2.84 0.73 10.55
C MET A 28 3.08 -0.70 10.98
N LYS A 29 2.14 -1.22 11.74
CA LYS A 29 2.17 -2.64 12.11
C LYS A 29 1.56 -3.46 11.00
N VAL A 30 2.06 -4.70 10.86
CA VAL A 30 1.48 -5.62 9.88
C VAL A 30 0.00 -5.85 10.18
N SER A 31 -0.37 -5.92 11.46
CA SER A 31 -1.76 -6.13 11.83
C SER A 31 -2.65 -4.98 11.34
N THR A 32 -2.10 -3.77 11.27
CA THR A 32 -2.84 -2.65 10.73
C THR A 32 -3.12 -2.85 9.25
N LEU A 33 -2.11 -3.29 8.49
CA LEU A 33 -2.32 -3.53 7.07
C LEU A 33 -3.36 -4.63 6.84
N ARG A 34 -3.30 -5.68 7.66
CA ARG A 34 -4.26 -6.77 7.52
C ARG A 34 -5.68 -6.29 7.80
N ARG A 35 -5.85 -5.49 8.84
CA ARG A 35 -7.15 -4.94 9.16
C ARG A 35 -7.65 -4.05 8.04
N TRP A 36 -6.77 -3.21 7.48
CA TRP A 36 -7.16 -2.33 6.38
C TRP A 36 -7.62 -3.12 5.16
N ARG A 37 -6.90 -4.19 4.81
CA ARG A 37 -7.32 -5.03 3.67
C ARG A 37 -8.70 -5.62 3.92
N TRP A 38 -8.91 -6.06 5.13
CA TRP A 38 -10.19 -6.64 5.50
C TRP A 38 -11.30 -5.60 5.42
N GLN A 39 -11.00 -4.37 5.79
CA GLN A 39 -11.98 -3.29 5.77
C GLN A 39 -12.12 -2.64 4.40
N GLY A 40 -11.29 -3.00 3.45
CA GLY A 40 -11.35 -2.40 2.11
C GLY A 40 -10.71 -1.03 2.03
N ILE A 41 -9.81 -0.73 2.94
CA ILE A 41 -9.10 0.55 2.92
C ILE A 41 -7.60 0.28 2.92
N GLY A 42 -6.81 1.35 2.93
CA GLY A 42 -5.35 1.21 2.93
C GLY A 42 -4.80 1.23 1.52
N PRO A 43 -3.50 0.97 1.38
CA PRO A 43 -2.88 1.01 0.06
C PRO A 43 -3.37 -0.12 -0.83
N VAL A 44 -3.29 0.11 -2.12
CA VAL A 44 -3.57 -0.94 -3.11
C VAL A 44 -2.60 -2.09 -2.86
N PHE A 45 -3.10 -3.30 -3.00
CA PHE A 45 -2.25 -4.49 -2.85
C PHE A 45 -2.58 -5.49 -3.95
N CYS A 46 -1.68 -6.43 -4.15
CA CYS A 46 -1.84 -7.49 -5.13
C CYS A 46 -1.94 -8.82 -4.40
N ARG A 47 -2.81 -9.66 -4.91
CA ARG A 47 -2.88 -11.03 -4.40
C ARG A 47 -2.34 -11.96 -5.47
N ILE A 48 -1.25 -12.62 -5.15
CA ILE A 48 -0.60 -13.54 -6.07
C ILE A 48 -0.73 -14.93 -5.48
N GLY A 49 -1.71 -15.68 -5.98
CA GLY A 49 -2.07 -16.91 -5.30
C GLY A 49 -2.56 -16.57 -3.91
N ALA A 50 -1.95 -17.16 -2.91
CA ALA A 50 -2.31 -16.87 -1.52
C ALA A 50 -1.46 -15.76 -0.93
N ALA A 51 -0.48 -15.27 -1.67
CA ALA A 51 0.45 -14.27 -1.13
C ALA A 51 -0.07 -12.86 -1.37
N VAL A 52 0.16 -12.00 -0.41
CA VAL A 52 -0.17 -10.58 -0.53
C VAL A 52 1.11 -9.82 -0.79
N ARG A 53 1.08 -8.94 -1.78
CA ARG A 53 2.23 -8.14 -2.15
C ARG A 53 1.81 -6.72 -2.39
N TYR A 54 2.74 -5.80 -2.19
CA TYR A 54 2.50 -4.38 -2.41
C TYR A 54 3.50 -3.85 -3.43
N ASP A 55 3.05 -3.01 -4.32
CA ASP A 55 3.92 -2.33 -5.26
C ASP A 55 4.42 -1.07 -4.55
N PRO A 56 5.73 -0.85 -4.49
CA PRO A 56 6.25 0.35 -3.83
C PRO A 56 5.64 1.65 -4.35
N ARG A 57 5.29 1.70 -5.62
CA ARG A 57 4.67 2.91 -6.17
C ARG A 57 3.32 3.18 -5.53
N ASP A 58 2.58 2.12 -5.22
CA ASP A 58 1.29 2.29 -4.56
C ASP A 58 1.47 2.75 -3.12
N LEU A 59 2.54 2.31 -2.47
CA LEU A 59 2.82 2.77 -1.12
C LEU A 59 3.19 4.25 -1.12
N VAL A 60 3.99 4.67 -2.10
CA VAL A 60 4.34 6.07 -2.23
C VAL A 60 3.10 6.91 -2.47
N ALA A 61 2.21 6.44 -3.34
CA ALA A 61 0.98 7.16 -3.64
C ALA A 61 0.10 7.26 -2.41
N PHE A 62 0.03 6.19 -1.63
CA PHE A 62 -0.79 6.19 -0.43
C PHE A 62 -0.25 7.21 0.58
N ILE A 63 1.07 7.23 0.75
CA ILE A 63 1.71 8.18 1.65
C ILE A 63 1.44 9.61 1.19
N ALA A 64 1.60 9.85 -0.11
CA ALA A 64 1.41 11.18 -0.65
C ALA A 64 -0.02 11.67 -0.44
N ALA A 65 -0.98 10.76 -0.61
CA ALA A 65 -2.38 11.13 -0.44
C ALA A 65 -2.72 11.48 1.00
N GLY A 66 -1.93 10.97 1.94
CA GLY A 66 -2.18 11.24 3.34
C GLY A 66 -1.44 12.45 3.91
N ARG A 67 -0.65 13.11 3.07
CA ARG A 67 0.13 14.23 3.58
C ARG A 67 -0.78 15.41 3.93
N ARG A 68 -0.45 16.05 5.03
CA ARG A 68 -1.19 17.22 5.49
C ARG A 68 -0.20 18.27 5.94
N ALA A 69 -0.48 19.50 5.61
CA ALA A 69 0.38 20.59 6.04
C ALA A 69 0.15 20.92 7.50
N SER A 70 -1.04 20.64 8.00
CA SER A 70 -1.41 20.96 9.35
C SER A 70 -2.56 20.07 9.75
N THR A 71 -2.60 19.69 11.01
CA THR A 71 -3.70 18.85 11.48
C THR A 71 -5.03 19.58 11.37
N SER A 72 -5.02 20.89 11.43
CA SER A 72 -6.28 21.63 11.30
C SER A 72 -6.83 21.57 9.89
N ALA A 73 -6.01 21.13 8.92
CA ALA A 73 -6.46 21.07 7.54
C ALA A 73 -7.37 19.87 7.30
N ASP A 74 -7.27 18.84 8.09
CA ASP A 74 -8.03 17.63 7.82
C ASP A 74 -8.74 17.11 9.04
N GLN A 75 -8.74 17.84 10.13
CA GLN A 75 -9.42 17.33 11.28
C GLN A 75 -10.60 18.20 11.64
N PRO A 76 -11.66 17.56 12.09
CA PRO A 76 -12.86 18.30 12.41
C PRO A 76 -12.59 19.27 13.54
N PRO A 77 -13.18 20.41 13.49
CA PRO A 77 -12.93 21.40 14.53
C PRO A 77 -13.23 20.92 15.92
N GLU A 78 -14.19 20.05 15.99
CA GLU A 78 -14.59 19.66 17.31
C GLU A 78 -13.72 18.65 17.90
N THR A 79 -12.81 18.14 17.15
CA THR A 79 -11.98 17.19 17.75
C THR A 79 -11.01 17.86 18.62
N VAL A 80 -11.16 19.02 18.73
CA VAL A 80 -10.31 19.69 19.52
C VAL A 80 -10.19 19.37 20.77
#